data_663312df6096a5acd0fbf6e5df0ecc84
#
_entry.id   663312df6096a5acd0fbf6e5df0ecc84
#
_cell.length_a   1.000
_cell.length_b   1.000
_cell.length_c   1.000
_cell.angle_alpha   90.00
_cell.angle_beta   90.00
_cell.angle_gamma   90.00
#
_symmetry.space_group_name_H-M   'P 1'
#
loop_
_entity.id
_entity.type
_entity.pdbx_description
1 polymer ?
#
loop_
_entity_poly.entity_id
_entity_poly.type
_entity_poly.pdbx_seq_one_letter_code
_entity_poly.pdbx_strand_id
1 'polypeptide(L)'
;MNSPQPPQTLHTPRVEVAERFQVVIYLAQNSPAFPELDMHTCESYALAFGWGVSLTVIDSDTETPPERRPKLQTALQRIADDHAGAILVPSKATISPIDGEYDEFARQVEKAGGFLQVTRR
;
A
#
# COMPACT_ATOMS: atom_id res chain seq x y z
N MET A 1 -9.88 -42.56 -18.04
CA MET A 1 -9.66 -42.13 -17.86
C MET A 1 -9.51 -41.14 -17.55
N ASN A 2 -9.22 -40.90 -17.39
CA ASN A 2 -8.98 -40.08 -17.06
C ASN A 2 -8.77 -39.27 -16.56
N SER A 3 -8.70 -38.95 -16.23
CA SER A 3 -8.49 -38.18 -15.85
C SER A 3 -8.28 -37.45 -15.48
N PRO A 4 -8.21 -37.15 -15.22
CA PRO A 4 -7.97 -36.29 -14.94
C PRO A 4 -7.74 -35.37 -14.48
N GLN A 5 -7.52 -35.12 -14.33
CA GLN A 5 -7.28 -34.32 -14.03
C GLN A 5 -7.02 -33.58 -13.74
N PRO A 6 -6.79 -33.59 -13.62
CA PRO A 6 -6.42 -32.87 -13.38
C PRO A 6 -6.41 -31.75 -13.12
N PRO A 7 -6.41 -31.69 -13.23
CA PRO A 7 -6.13 -30.37 -13.20
C PRO A 7 -6.43 -29.74 -12.04
N GLN A 8 -6.99 -30.22 -11.49
CA GLN A 8 -7.28 -29.77 -10.36
C GLN A 8 -6.24 -29.20 -9.68
N THR A 9 -5.36 -29.73 -9.75
CA THR A 9 -4.25 -29.22 -9.20
C THR A 9 -4.02 -27.83 -9.48
N LEU A 10 -4.57 -27.39 -10.45
CA LEU A 10 -4.24 -26.14 -10.88
C LEU A 10 -4.64 -25.06 -10.03
N HIS A 11 -5.63 -25.22 -9.23
CA HIS A 11 -6.09 -24.10 -8.48
C HIS A 11 -5.21 -23.79 -7.34
N THR A 12 -4.39 -24.64 -6.91
CA THR A 12 -3.55 -24.39 -5.77
C THR A 12 -2.77 -23.10 -5.85
N PRO A 13 -2.09 -22.81 -6.96
CA PRO A 13 -1.36 -21.55 -7.04
C PRO A 13 -2.24 -20.33 -6.87
N ARG A 14 -3.46 -20.41 -7.36
CA ARG A 14 -4.34 -19.27 -7.21
C ARG A 14 -4.72 -19.03 -5.78
N VAL A 15 -4.91 -20.06 -5.02
CA VAL A 15 -5.24 -19.92 -3.62
C VAL A 15 -4.09 -19.26 -2.89
N GLU A 16 -2.87 -19.64 -3.20
CA GLU A 16 -1.73 -19.05 -2.56
C GLU A 16 -1.61 -17.57 -2.85
N VAL A 17 -1.87 -17.17 -4.09
CA VAL A 17 -1.80 -15.77 -4.45
C VAL A 17 -2.86 -14.99 -3.71
N ALA A 18 -4.07 -15.55 -3.58
CA ALA A 18 -5.14 -14.87 -2.90
C ALA A 18 -4.85 -14.65 -1.42
N GLU A 19 -3.99 -15.49 -0.85
CA GLU A 19 -3.66 -15.38 0.56
C GLU A 19 -2.45 -14.51 0.82
N ARG A 20 -1.79 -14.00 -0.24
CA ARG A 20 -0.64 -13.15 -0.05
C ARG A 20 -1.05 -11.85 0.61
N PHE A 21 -0.21 -11.38 1.54
CA PHE A 21 -0.43 -10.10 2.21
C PHE A 21 -0.41 -8.98 1.17
N GLN A 22 -1.39 -8.10 1.20
CA GLN A 22 -1.54 -7.04 0.21
C GLN A 22 -1.26 -5.69 0.83
N VAL A 23 -0.65 -4.80 0.04
CA VAL A 23 -0.34 -3.46 0.50
C VAL A 23 -0.80 -2.43 -0.53
N VAL A 24 -0.98 -1.20 -0.06
CA VAL A 24 -1.21 -0.03 -0.89
C VAL A 24 0.06 0.79 -0.88
N ILE A 25 0.52 1.22 -2.06
CA ILE A 25 1.65 2.14 -2.15
C ILE A 25 1.08 3.54 -2.35
N TYR A 26 1.49 4.49 -1.51
CA TYR A 26 1.05 5.87 -1.62
C TYR A 26 2.26 6.76 -1.88
N LEU A 27 2.23 7.50 -2.99
CA LEU A 27 3.34 8.32 -3.44
C LEU A 27 2.90 9.77 -3.63
N ALA A 28 3.79 10.69 -3.31
CA ALA A 28 3.57 12.10 -3.56
C ALA A 28 4.25 12.48 -4.86
N GLN A 29 3.57 13.26 -5.69
CA GLN A 29 4.14 13.77 -6.92
C GLN A 29 4.26 15.29 -6.80
N ASN A 30 5.48 15.76 -6.48
CA ASN A 30 5.74 17.17 -6.23
C ASN A 30 6.20 17.92 -7.47
N SER A 31 6.38 17.24 -8.58
CA SER A 31 6.84 17.85 -9.82
C SER A 31 6.11 17.18 -10.98
N PRO A 32 6.21 17.74 -12.21
CA PRO A 32 5.58 17.09 -13.36
C PRO A 32 6.11 15.68 -13.61
N ALA A 33 7.33 15.39 -13.16
CA ALA A 33 7.90 14.08 -13.40
C ALA A 33 7.25 13.03 -12.49
N PHE A 34 7.05 11.85 -13.05
CA PHE A 34 6.50 10.74 -12.29
C PHE A 34 7.50 10.31 -11.21
N PRO A 35 7.05 9.95 -10.00
CA PRO A 35 7.96 9.58 -8.91
C PRO A 35 8.48 8.14 -9.05
N GLU A 36 9.27 7.89 -10.09
CA GLU A 36 9.71 6.54 -10.41
C GLU A 36 10.61 5.91 -9.37
N LEU A 37 11.52 6.69 -8.81
CA LEU A 37 12.43 6.15 -7.80
C LEU A 37 11.68 5.76 -6.54
N ASP A 38 10.75 6.59 -6.13
CA ASP A 38 9.96 6.29 -4.94
C ASP A 38 9.07 5.08 -5.17
N MET A 39 8.49 4.97 -6.36
CA MET A 39 7.69 3.79 -6.67
C MET A 39 8.55 2.53 -6.65
N HIS A 40 9.73 2.59 -7.27
CA HIS A 40 10.61 1.43 -7.29
C HIS A 40 11.02 1.02 -5.88
N THR A 41 11.32 2.00 -5.02
CA THR A 41 11.68 1.73 -3.63
C THR A 41 10.57 0.98 -2.91
N CYS A 42 9.33 1.44 -3.08
CA CYS A 42 8.20 0.81 -2.39
C CYS A 42 7.92 -0.57 -2.97
N GLU A 43 7.99 -0.71 -4.30
CA GLU A 43 7.76 -2.01 -4.93
C GLU A 43 8.80 -3.02 -4.53
N SER A 44 10.06 -2.60 -4.47
CA SER A 44 11.14 -3.49 -4.06
C SER A 44 10.98 -3.92 -2.61
N TYR A 45 10.53 -3.00 -1.76
CA TYR A 45 10.28 -3.32 -0.36
C TYR A 45 9.20 -4.39 -0.24
N ALA A 46 8.08 -4.21 -0.96
CA ALA A 46 6.99 -5.18 -0.93
C ALA A 46 7.49 -6.53 -1.46
N LEU A 47 8.24 -6.51 -2.55
CA LEU A 47 8.74 -7.74 -3.13
C LEU A 47 9.65 -8.49 -2.16
N ALA A 48 10.50 -7.77 -1.44
CA ALA A 48 11.44 -8.39 -0.51
C ALA A 48 10.71 -9.16 0.60
N PHE A 49 9.52 -8.71 0.96
CA PHE A 49 8.72 -9.39 1.98
C PHE A 49 7.69 -10.35 1.40
N GLY A 50 7.65 -10.51 0.08
CA GLY A 50 6.67 -11.38 -0.54
C GLY A 50 5.26 -10.82 -0.54
N TRP A 51 5.11 -9.51 -0.40
CA TRP A 51 3.79 -8.87 -0.36
C TRP A 51 3.33 -8.53 -1.77
N GLY A 52 2.02 -8.55 -1.98
CA GLY A 52 1.42 -8.12 -3.24
C GLY A 52 1.00 -6.66 -3.13
N VAL A 53 1.07 -5.93 -4.26
CA VAL A 53 0.62 -4.55 -4.30
C VAL A 53 -0.78 -4.53 -4.88
N SER A 54 -1.77 -4.15 -4.07
CA SER A 54 -3.15 -4.16 -4.52
C SER A 54 -3.55 -2.83 -5.17
N LEU A 55 -2.85 -1.75 -4.84
CA LEU A 55 -3.16 -0.44 -5.38
C LEU A 55 -1.96 0.47 -5.21
N THR A 56 -1.69 1.29 -6.22
CA THR A 56 -0.69 2.35 -6.13
C THR A 56 -1.42 3.67 -6.33
N VAL A 57 -1.29 4.57 -5.37
CA VAL A 57 -1.95 5.88 -5.39
C VAL A 57 -0.88 6.94 -5.55
N ILE A 58 -1.07 7.82 -6.53
CA ILE A 58 -0.16 8.94 -6.77
C ILE A 58 -0.95 10.22 -6.55
N ASP A 59 -0.47 11.03 -5.62
CA ASP A 59 -1.21 12.20 -5.17
C ASP A 59 -0.36 13.45 -5.36
N SER A 60 -0.90 14.41 -6.07
CA SER A 60 -0.21 15.68 -6.28
C SER A 60 -0.45 16.66 -5.13
N ASP A 61 -1.41 16.37 -4.25
CA ASP A 61 -1.69 17.21 -3.10
C ASP A 61 -0.80 16.77 -1.95
N THR A 62 0.19 17.60 -1.63
CA THR A 62 1.13 17.27 -0.57
C THR A 62 1.04 18.26 0.59
N GLU A 63 0.07 19.19 0.57
CA GLU A 63 -0.04 20.22 1.59
C GLU A 63 -1.28 20.13 2.44
N THR A 64 -2.34 19.55 1.90
CA THR A 64 -3.56 19.36 2.69
C THR A 64 -3.29 18.35 3.80
N PRO A 65 -3.78 18.60 5.01
CA PRO A 65 -3.61 17.63 6.10
C PRO A 65 -4.15 16.25 5.72
N PRO A 66 -3.55 15.19 6.24
CA PRO A 66 -3.93 13.83 5.84
C PRO A 66 -5.42 13.54 5.93
N GLU A 67 -6.10 14.00 6.98
CA GLU A 67 -7.51 13.67 7.16
C GLU A 67 -8.41 14.32 6.10
N ARG A 68 -7.89 15.32 5.37
CA ARG A 68 -8.67 15.98 4.33
C ARG A 68 -8.11 15.74 2.94
N ARG A 69 -7.25 14.75 2.78
CA ARG A 69 -6.62 14.41 1.51
C ARG A 69 -7.35 13.23 0.91
N PRO A 70 -8.22 13.44 -0.10
CA PRO A 70 -9.12 12.37 -0.56
C PRO A 70 -8.41 11.09 -1.00
N LYS A 71 -7.29 11.21 -1.72
CA LYS A 71 -6.61 10.02 -2.20
C LYS A 71 -5.98 9.23 -1.06
N LEU A 72 -5.51 9.92 -0.03
CA LEU A 72 -4.97 9.25 1.13
C LEU A 72 -6.08 8.56 1.91
N GLN A 73 -7.26 9.19 1.97
CA GLN A 73 -8.41 8.57 2.62
C GLN A 73 -8.88 7.33 1.85
N THR A 74 -8.72 7.34 0.52
CA THR A 74 -9.01 6.14 -0.27
C THR A 74 -8.08 4.99 0.13
N ALA A 75 -6.79 5.28 0.33
CA ALA A 75 -5.84 4.26 0.78
C ALA A 75 -6.25 3.73 2.15
N LEU A 76 -6.65 4.61 3.06
CA LEU A 76 -7.09 4.20 4.39
C LEU A 76 -8.33 3.30 4.29
N GLN A 77 -9.26 3.63 3.39
CA GLN A 77 -10.46 2.84 3.22
C GLN A 77 -10.15 1.42 2.76
N ARG A 78 -9.12 1.25 1.93
CA ARG A 78 -8.72 -0.09 1.51
C ARG A 78 -8.31 -0.95 2.70
N ILE A 79 -7.66 -0.33 3.68
CA ILE A 79 -7.31 -1.05 4.91
C ILE A 79 -8.58 -1.40 5.69
N ALA A 80 -9.48 -0.43 5.84
CA ALA A 80 -10.72 -0.65 6.60
C ALA A 80 -11.58 -1.72 5.96
N ASP A 81 -11.54 -1.84 4.62
CA ASP A 81 -12.33 -2.84 3.90
C ASP A 81 -11.61 -4.18 3.79
N ASP A 82 -10.45 -4.29 4.43
CA ASP A 82 -9.68 -5.53 4.46
C ASP A 82 -9.16 -5.96 3.09
N HIS A 83 -8.96 -4.99 2.20
CA HIS A 83 -8.38 -5.25 0.88
C HIS A 83 -6.87 -5.12 0.89
N ALA A 84 -6.31 -4.57 1.96
CA ALA A 84 -4.87 -4.47 2.15
C ALA A 84 -4.58 -4.40 3.64
N GLY A 85 -3.36 -4.73 4.02
CA GLY A 85 -2.96 -4.74 5.41
C GLY A 85 -1.95 -3.66 5.78
N ALA A 86 -1.41 -2.96 4.79
CA ALA A 86 -0.43 -1.91 5.07
C ALA A 86 -0.45 -0.85 3.98
N ILE A 87 -0.05 0.36 4.35
CA ILE A 87 0.20 1.45 3.41
C ILE A 87 1.70 1.69 3.42
N LEU A 88 2.34 1.60 2.25
CA LEU A 88 3.77 1.85 2.12
C LEU A 88 3.99 3.25 1.58
N VAL A 89 4.87 4.00 2.23
CA VAL A 89 5.25 5.34 1.78
C VAL A 89 6.76 5.43 1.76
N PRO A 90 7.34 6.21 0.83
CA PRO A 90 8.80 6.30 0.76
C PRO A 90 9.40 7.08 1.92
N SER A 91 8.67 8.02 2.51
CA SER A 91 9.16 8.80 3.64
C SER A 91 8.00 9.31 4.45
N LYS A 92 8.29 9.73 5.69
CA LYS A 92 7.25 10.29 6.55
C LYS A 92 6.64 11.54 5.94
N ALA A 93 7.45 12.34 5.25
CA ALA A 93 6.96 13.58 4.66
C ALA A 93 5.93 13.33 3.56
N THR A 94 5.88 12.13 2.99
CA THR A 94 4.84 11.79 2.02
C THR A 94 3.46 11.90 2.68
N ILE A 95 3.36 11.57 3.95
CA ILE A 95 2.12 11.73 4.70
C ILE A 95 2.01 13.16 5.21
N SER A 96 3.02 13.62 5.95
CA SER A 96 3.05 14.98 6.47
C SER A 96 4.45 15.30 7.01
N PRO A 97 4.94 16.53 6.82
CA PRO A 97 6.17 16.96 7.47
C PRO A 97 5.98 17.24 8.95
N ILE A 98 4.73 17.26 9.42
CA ILE A 98 4.42 17.53 10.82
C ILE A 98 4.25 16.21 11.55
N ASP A 99 5.12 15.97 12.54
CA ASP A 99 5.14 14.67 13.23
C ASP A 99 3.79 14.29 13.83
N GLY A 100 3.10 15.25 14.43
CA GLY A 100 1.79 14.95 15.02
C GLY A 100 0.76 14.49 14.01
N GLU A 101 0.79 15.06 12.80
CA GLU A 101 -0.13 14.66 11.75
C GLU A 101 0.23 13.27 11.24
N TYR A 102 1.52 12.98 11.10
CA TYR A 102 1.95 11.66 10.70
C TYR A 102 1.51 10.62 11.72
N ASP A 103 1.76 10.90 13.00
CA ASP A 103 1.43 9.96 14.07
C ASP A 103 -0.06 9.70 14.15
N GLU A 104 -0.86 10.74 13.95
CA GLU A 104 -2.32 10.59 13.98
C GLU A 104 -2.80 9.72 12.82
N PHE A 105 -2.24 9.93 11.63
CA PHE A 105 -2.63 9.10 10.50
C PHE A 105 -2.21 7.66 10.71
N ALA A 106 -1.01 7.43 11.26
CA ALA A 106 -0.54 6.07 11.56
C ALA A 106 -1.50 5.39 12.53
N ARG A 107 -2.00 6.12 13.54
CA ARG A 107 -2.98 5.55 14.46
C ARG A 107 -4.28 5.18 13.77
N GLN A 108 -4.72 6.00 12.80
CA GLN A 108 -5.93 5.69 12.06
C GLN A 108 -5.77 4.42 11.24
N VAL A 109 -4.60 4.21 10.64
CA VAL A 109 -4.34 3.00 9.89
C VAL A 109 -4.38 1.79 10.81
N GLU A 110 -3.80 1.91 12.00
CA GLU A 110 -3.82 0.82 12.97
C GLU A 110 -5.23 0.52 13.44
N LYS A 111 -6.03 1.55 13.66
CA LYS A 111 -7.42 1.34 14.06
C LYS A 111 -8.22 0.67 12.96
N ALA A 112 -7.85 0.89 11.71
CA ALA A 112 -8.52 0.25 10.58
C ALA A 112 -8.07 -1.19 10.37
N GLY A 113 -7.07 -1.63 11.12
CA GLY A 113 -6.63 -3.02 11.07
C GLY A 113 -5.33 -3.25 10.34
N GLY A 114 -4.60 -2.20 9.99
CA GLY A 114 -3.34 -2.33 9.27
C GLY A 114 -2.21 -1.57 9.92
N PHE A 115 -1.20 -1.23 9.12
CA PHE A 115 -0.11 -0.41 9.62
C PHE A 115 0.47 0.45 8.49
N LEU A 116 1.15 1.50 8.88
CA LEU A 116 1.79 2.43 7.97
C LEU A 116 3.29 2.16 8.02
N GLN A 117 3.92 1.98 6.86
CA GLN A 117 5.33 1.61 6.81
C GLN A 117 6.10 2.55 5.90
N VAL A 118 7.15 3.15 6.46
CA VAL A 118 8.09 3.95 5.67
C VAL A 118 9.13 3.01 5.10
N THR A 119 9.34 3.06 3.79
CA THR A 119 10.23 2.11 3.11
C THR A 119 11.65 2.62 2.96
N ARG A 120 11.85 3.95 3.06
CA ARG A 120 13.18 4.54 2.96
C ARG A 120 13.59 5.08 4.31
N ARG A 121 14.89 4.97 4.61
CA ARG A 121 15.37 5.47 5.88
C ARG A 121 15.68 6.92 5.86
#